data_c59e3c3f55ba3d63b41befa6534abc03
#
_entry.id   c59e3c3f55ba3d63b41befa6534abc03
#
_cell.length_a   1.000
_cell.length_b   1.000
_cell.length_c   1.000
_cell.angle_alpha   90.00
_cell.angle_beta   90.00
_cell.angle_gamma   90.00
#
_symmetry.space_group_name_H-M   'P 1'
#
loop_
_entity.id
_entity.type
_entity.pdbx_description
1 polymer ?
#
loop_
_entity_poly.entity_id
_entity_poly.type
_entity_poly.pdbx_seq_one_letter_code
_entity_poly.pdbx_strand_id
1 'polypeptide(L)'
;AGVLNKNLKIACLNALKIPASKPLHYVKKFTWENVVNIFESNLQNSKKRDPKTYVFKENPHKKNTGLKRLYFALINSLSGFIFAFKEESAFRQELLLTLILIPLAFIFPTETTEKLLMIGSIMLLLIIELLNSSIEATIDRISFSHHDLSKRAKDLGSAAVLCSLVFVFVTYVSILKRFF
;
A
#
# COMPACT_ATOMS: atom_id res chain seq x y z
N ALA A 1 22.82 27.70 -8.30
CA ALA A 1 21.35 27.73 -8.36
C ALA A 1 20.92 27.57 -9.82
N GLY A 2 20.31 26.45 -10.13
CA GLY A 2 19.74 26.20 -11.46
C GLY A 2 18.33 26.78 -11.55
N VAL A 3 17.90 27.14 -12.75
CA VAL A 3 16.54 27.59 -13.01
C VAL A 3 15.73 26.38 -13.48
N LEU A 4 14.85 25.86 -12.65
CA LEU A 4 13.92 24.79 -12.99
C LEU A 4 12.62 25.43 -13.54
N ASN A 5 12.29 25.16 -14.82
CA ASN A 5 11.02 25.56 -15.43
C ASN A 5 10.54 24.44 -16.36
N LYS A 6 9.23 24.20 -16.40
CA LYS A 6 8.60 23.20 -17.30
C LYS A 6 8.75 23.56 -18.78
N ASN A 7 8.96 24.83 -19.09
CA ASN A 7 9.21 25.30 -20.44
C ASN A 7 10.74 25.52 -20.63
N LEU A 8 11.37 24.67 -21.44
CA LEU A 8 12.82 24.69 -21.70
C LEU A 8 13.30 26.05 -22.21
N LYS A 9 12.56 26.72 -23.09
CA LYS A 9 12.90 28.05 -23.65
C LYS A 9 12.98 29.10 -22.55
N ILE A 10 12.02 29.11 -21.61
CA ILE A 10 12.00 30.05 -20.48
C ILE A 10 13.13 29.71 -19.51
N ALA A 11 13.40 28.43 -19.26
CA ALA A 11 14.51 27.99 -18.42
C ALA A 11 15.86 28.46 -18.98
N CYS A 12 16.10 28.32 -20.29
CA CYS A 12 17.31 28.79 -20.97
C CYS A 12 17.47 30.32 -20.90
N LEU A 13 16.42 31.08 -21.19
CA LEU A 13 16.44 32.54 -21.13
C LEU A 13 16.71 33.06 -19.70
N ASN A 14 16.15 32.41 -18.70
CA ASN A 14 16.41 32.76 -17.29
C ASN A 14 17.82 32.33 -16.85
N ALA A 15 18.35 31.23 -17.36
CA ALA A 15 19.72 30.78 -17.09
C ALA A 15 20.76 31.78 -17.63
N LEU A 16 20.51 32.38 -18.80
CA LEU A 16 21.38 33.41 -19.40
C LEU A 16 21.46 34.72 -18.58
N LYS A 17 20.44 34.98 -17.73
CA LYS A 17 20.40 36.15 -16.84
C LYS A 17 21.22 35.96 -15.52
N ILE A 18 21.71 34.75 -15.26
CA ILE A 18 22.49 34.47 -14.06
C ILE A 18 23.92 34.99 -14.26
N PRO A 19 24.46 35.83 -13.36
CA PRO A 19 25.85 36.30 -13.47
C PRO A 19 26.81 35.13 -13.58
N ALA A 20 27.78 35.21 -14.49
CA ALA A 20 28.76 34.15 -14.77
C ALA A 20 29.57 33.70 -13.54
N SER A 21 29.71 34.55 -12.54
CA SER A 21 30.38 34.24 -11.27
C SER A 21 29.62 33.25 -10.36
N LYS A 22 28.31 33.17 -10.47
CA LYS A 22 27.47 32.26 -9.62
C LYS A 22 27.50 30.78 -10.07
N PRO A 23 27.49 30.45 -11.36
CA PRO A 23 27.59 29.07 -11.82
C PRO A 23 28.95 28.43 -11.58
N LEU A 24 30.02 29.22 -11.56
CA LEU A 24 31.38 28.70 -11.53
C LEU A 24 31.69 27.89 -10.27
N HIS A 25 31.11 28.26 -9.12
CA HIS A 25 31.29 27.52 -7.87
C HIS A 25 30.53 26.15 -7.88
N TYR A 26 29.40 26.09 -8.57
CA TYR A 26 28.64 24.85 -8.73
C TYR A 26 29.21 23.93 -9.82
N VAL A 27 29.69 24.52 -10.94
CA VAL A 27 30.28 23.77 -12.06
C VAL A 27 31.60 23.11 -11.65
N LYS A 28 32.39 23.69 -10.75
CA LYS A 28 33.59 23.04 -10.19
C LYS A 28 33.30 21.71 -9.46
N LYS A 29 32.08 21.51 -8.93
CA LYS A 29 31.63 20.22 -8.35
C LYS A 29 31.22 19.19 -9.40
N PHE A 30 30.86 19.62 -10.60
CA PHE A 30 30.30 18.78 -11.69
C PHE A 30 31.24 18.76 -12.93
N THR A 31 32.53 18.88 -12.73
CA THR A 31 33.46 18.61 -13.83
C THR A 31 33.39 17.15 -14.21
N TRP A 32 33.52 16.84 -15.50
CA TRP A 32 33.54 15.47 -16.02
C TRP A 32 34.52 14.60 -15.24
N GLU A 33 35.66 15.16 -14.83
CA GLU A 33 36.67 14.50 -14.01
C GLU A 33 36.13 14.06 -12.64
N ASN A 34 35.37 14.91 -11.93
CA ASN A 34 34.72 14.55 -10.68
C ASN A 34 33.60 13.52 -10.87
N VAL A 35 32.85 13.64 -11.95
CA VAL A 35 31.80 12.67 -12.27
C VAL A 35 32.41 11.30 -12.57
N VAL A 36 33.47 11.25 -13.38
CA VAL A 36 34.18 10.00 -13.70
C VAL A 36 34.81 9.41 -12.44
N ASN A 37 35.48 10.19 -11.59
CA ASN A 37 36.07 9.72 -10.35
C ASN A 37 35.02 9.14 -9.38
N ILE A 38 33.85 9.78 -9.25
CA ILE A 38 32.73 9.26 -8.43
C ILE A 38 32.20 7.96 -9.05
N PHE A 39 32.07 7.91 -10.38
CA PHE A 39 31.59 6.71 -11.06
C PHE A 39 32.58 5.55 -10.92
N GLU A 40 33.87 5.78 -11.12
CA GLU A 40 34.94 4.79 -10.94
C GLU A 40 35.03 4.30 -9.49
N SER A 41 34.93 5.21 -8.51
CA SER A 41 34.93 4.82 -7.11
C SER A 41 33.70 3.93 -6.76
N ASN A 42 32.56 4.25 -7.32
CA ASN A 42 31.34 3.43 -7.16
C ASN A 42 31.47 2.07 -7.86
N LEU A 43 32.10 2.00 -9.03
CA LEU A 43 32.39 0.75 -9.73
C LEU A 43 33.38 -0.11 -8.97
N GLN A 44 34.46 0.47 -8.42
CA GLN A 44 35.43 -0.24 -7.59
C GLN A 44 34.79 -0.76 -6.30
N ASN A 45 33.92 0.03 -5.68
CA ASN A 45 33.16 -0.39 -4.50
C ASN A 45 32.15 -1.49 -4.83
N SER A 46 31.56 -1.49 -6.03
CA SER A 46 30.67 -2.57 -6.49
C SER A 46 31.44 -3.86 -6.80
N LYS A 47 32.64 -3.78 -7.35
CA LYS A 47 33.53 -4.95 -7.57
C LYS A 47 34.08 -5.54 -6.28
N LYS A 48 34.29 -4.73 -5.24
CA LYS A 48 34.69 -5.18 -3.89
C LYS A 48 33.54 -5.78 -3.08
N ARG A 49 32.30 -5.54 -3.48
CA ARG A 49 31.13 -6.23 -2.90
C ARG A 49 31.14 -7.64 -3.45
N ASP A 50 31.60 -8.58 -2.63
CA ASP A 50 31.50 -10.00 -2.93
C ASP A 50 30.06 -10.31 -3.40
N PRO A 51 29.84 -10.88 -4.61
CA PRO A 51 28.50 -11.27 -5.06
C PRO A 51 27.79 -12.22 -4.08
N LYS A 52 28.55 -12.87 -3.19
CA LYS A 52 28.00 -13.64 -2.06
C LYS A 52 27.42 -12.77 -0.94
N THR A 53 27.66 -11.45 -0.91
CA THR A 53 27.10 -10.53 0.12
C THR A 53 25.68 -10.05 -0.24
N TYR A 54 25.15 -10.33 -1.43
CA TYR A 54 23.72 -10.40 -1.62
C TYR A 54 23.19 -11.72 -1.04
N VAL A 55 23.50 -11.98 0.21
CA VAL A 55 22.70 -12.86 1.01
C VAL A 55 21.32 -12.18 1.05
N PHE A 56 20.42 -12.63 0.17
CA PHE A 56 18.99 -12.48 0.47
C PHE A 56 18.88 -13.00 1.90
N LYS A 57 18.77 -12.07 2.86
CA LYS A 57 18.54 -12.47 4.25
C LYS A 57 17.36 -13.39 4.15
N GLU A 58 17.63 -14.69 4.28
CA GLU A 58 16.56 -15.69 4.23
C GLU A 58 15.49 -15.18 5.17
N ASN A 59 14.29 -15.05 4.65
CA ASN A 59 13.18 -14.57 5.46
C ASN A 59 13.14 -15.45 6.72
N PRO A 60 13.43 -14.91 7.92
CA PRO A 60 13.56 -15.74 9.13
C PRO A 60 12.28 -16.52 9.42
N HIS A 61 11.13 -16.07 8.85
CA HIS A 61 9.85 -16.76 8.96
C HIS A 61 9.71 -17.98 8.03
N LYS A 62 10.57 -18.14 7.00
CA LYS A 62 10.59 -19.35 6.14
C LYS A 62 11.12 -20.59 6.83
N LYS A 63 11.79 -20.48 7.97
CA LYS A 63 12.37 -21.61 8.72
C LYS A 63 11.35 -22.38 9.58
N ASN A 64 10.16 -21.85 9.76
CA ASN A 64 9.14 -22.51 10.57
C ASN A 64 8.38 -23.53 9.73
N THR A 65 8.37 -24.80 10.17
CA THR A 65 7.66 -25.92 9.52
C THR A 65 6.61 -26.52 10.46
N GLY A 66 5.62 -27.21 9.92
CA GLY A 66 4.61 -27.91 10.68
C GLY A 66 3.77 -27.03 11.63
N LEU A 67 3.46 -27.53 12.81
CA LEU A 67 2.61 -26.84 13.82
C LEU A 67 3.17 -25.49 14.26
N LYS A 68 4.50 -25.35 14.32
CA LYS A 68 5.15 -24.09 14.67
C LYS A 68 4.83 -22.99 13.65
N ARG A 69 4.77 -23.33 12.36
CA ARG A 69 4.35 -22.40 11.31
C ARG A 69 2.91 -21.94 11.50
N LEU A 70 2.00 -22.88 11.84
CA LEU A 70 0.58 -22.58 12.08
C LEU A 70 0.42 -21.64 13.28
N TYR A 71 1.13 -21.89 14.37
CA TYR A 71 1.14 -21.04 15.55
C TYR A 71 1.57 -19.59 15.25
N PHE A 72 2.69 -19.42 14.55
CA PHE A 72 3.13 -18.07 14.15
C PHE A 72 2.20 -17.41 13.13
N ALA A 73 1.59 -18.17 12.22
CA ALA A 73 0.60 -17.64 11.31
C ALA A 73 -0.62 -17.07 12.07
N LEU A 74 -1.09 -17.79 13.10
CA LEU A 74 -2.19 -17.31 13.95
C LEU A 74 -1.82 -16.03 14.69
N ILE A 75 -0.63 -15.97 15.31
CA ILE A 75 -0.15 -14.75 15.99
C ILE A 75 -0.07 -13.57 15.02
N ASN A 76 0.48 -13.79 13.83
CA ASN A 76 0.57 -12.74 12.82
C ASN A 76 -0.81 -12.26 12.36
N SER A 77 -1.77 -13.19 12.20
CA SER A 77 -3.15 -12.83 11.86
C SER A 77 -3.81 -11.98 12.95
N LEU A 78 -3.65 -12.37 14.22
CA LEU A 78 -4.16 -11.57 15.33
C LEU A 78 -3.50 -10.19 15.41
N SER A 79 -2.19 -10.11 15.17
CA SER A 79 -1.47 -8.84 15.10
C SER A 79 -1.99 -7.96 13.97
N GLY A 80 -2.31 -8.54 12.79
CA GLY A 80 -2.91 -7.85 11.67
C GLY A 80 -4.27 -7.24 12.02
N PHE A 81 -5.15 -7.99 12.68
CA PHE A 81 -6.44 -7.47 13.16
C PHE A 81 -6.29 -6.34 14.18
N ILE A 82 -5.36 -6.48 15.13
CA ILE A 82 -5.07 -5.43 16.12
C ILE A 82 -4.56 -4.16 15.43
N PHE A 83 -3.70 -4.30 14.44
CA PHE A 83 -3.19 -3.18 13.64
C PHE A 83 -4.33 -2.49 12.90
N ALA A 84 -5.13 -3.24 12.13
CA ALA A 84 -6.26 -2.69 11.39
C ALA A 84 -7.25 -1.96 12.33
N PHE A 85 -7.56 -2.53 13.48
CA PHE A 85 -8.44 -1.89 14.47
C PHE A 85 -7.87 -0.59 15.03
N LYS A 86 -6.55 -0.50 15.25
CA LYS A 86 -5.91 0.70 15.83
C LYS A 86 -5.71 1.82 14.82
N GLU A 87 -5.23 1.48 13.64
CA GLU A 87 -4.75 2.46 12.66
C GLU A 87 -5.81 2.80 11.59
N GLU A 88 -6.69 1.83 11.22
CA GLU A 88 -7.62 2.01 10.12
C GLU A 88 -9.01 2.43 10.60
N SER A 89 -9.43 3.65 10.25
CA SER A 89 -10.76 4.16 10.59
C SER A 89 -11.88 3.45 9.84
N ALA A 90 -11.66 3.11 8.57
CA ALA A 90 -12.60 2.38 7.74
C ALA A 90 -12.89 0.99 8.32
N PHE A 91 -11.84 0.24 8.69
CA PHE A 91 -12.00 -1.07 9.33
C PHE A 91 -12.85 -1.02 10.60
N ARG A 92 -12.68 0.01 11.45
CA ARG A 92 -13.52 0.18 12.66
C ARG A 92 -14.99 0.42 12.30
N GLN A 93 -15.27 1.22 11.27
CA GLN A 93 -16.64 1.48 10.81
C GLN A 93 -17.30 0.23 10.25
N GLU A 94 -16.57 -0.56 9.46
CA GLU A 94 -17.04 -1.82 8.92
C GLU A 94 -17.25 -2.90 10.00
N LEU A 95 -16.38 -2.91 11.02
CA LEU A 95 -16.56 -3.79 12.17
C LEU A 95 -17.83 -3.42 12.96
N LEU A 96 -18.10 -2.12 13.14
CA LEU A 96 -19.37 -1.66 13.75
C LEU A 96 -20.59 -2.08 12.90
N LEU A 97 -20.51 -1.92 11.58
CA LEU A 97 -21.53 -2.39 10.65
C LEU A 97 -21.77 -3.91 10.80
N THR A 98 -20.68 -4.67 10.93
CA THR A 98 -20.71 -6.13 11.15
C THR A 98 -21.47 -6.49 12.44
N LEU A 99 -21.23 -5.75 13.54
CA LEU A 99 -21.92 -5.95 14.81
C LEU A 99 -23.43 -5.71 14.72
N ILE A 100 -23.90 -4.92 13.77
CA ILE A 100 -25.33 -4.68 13.52
C ILE A 100 -25.87 -5.73 12.55
N LEU A 101 -25.21 -5.99 11.45
CA LEU A 101 -25.72 -6.83 10.37
C LEU A 101 -25.70 -8.33 10.70
N ILE A 102 -24.72 -8.83 11.43
CA ILE A 102 -24.70 -10.27 11.81
C ILE A 102 -25.88 -10.65 12.68
N PRO A 103 -26.22 -9.95 13.78
CA PRO A 103 -27.44 -10.22 14.53
C PRO A 103 -28.72 -10.15 13.67
N LEU A 104 -28.76 -9.18 12.74
CA LEU A 104 -29.92 -9.03 11.84
C LEU A 104 -30.16 -10.29 10.99
N ALA A 105 -29.08 -10.95 10.52
CA ALA A 105 -29.19 -12.21 9.77
C ALA A 105 -29.80 -13.36 10.59
N PHE A 106 -29.73 -13.30 11.94
CA PHE A 106 -30.30 -14.32 12.83
C PHE A 106 -31.71 -13.97 13.36
N ILE A 107 -32.04 -12.67 13.47
CA ILE A 107 -33.34 -12.22 13.95
C ILE A 107 -34.45 -12.57 12.95
N PHE A 108 -34.20 -12.41 11.65
CA PHE A 108 -35.18 -12.73 10.62
C PHE A 108 -35.22 -14.24 10.34
N PRO A 109 -36.41 -14.82 10.11
CA PRO A 109 -36.57 -16.25 9.81
C PRO A 109 -36.18 -16.55 8.35
N THR A 110 -34.87 -16.33 8.04
CA THR A 110 -34.31 -16.62 6.74
C THR A 110 -33.79 -18.05 6.63
N GLU A 111 -33.69 -18.57 5.42
CA GLU A 111 -33.14 -19.90 5.18
C GLU A 111 -31.64 -19.95 5.49
N THR A 112 -31.13 -21.16 5.75
CA THR A 112 -29.69 -21.35 6.06
C THR A 112 -28.77 -20.81 4.97
N THR A 113 -29.12 -21.02 3.71
CA THR A 113 -28.35 -20.53 2.55
C THR A 113 -28.32 -19.00 2.51
N GLU A 114 -29.44 -18.34 2.84
CA GLU A 114 -29.53 -16.88 2.89
C GLU A 114 -28.69 -16.30 4.04
N LYS A 115 -28.73 -16.95 5.22
CA LYS A 115 -27.88 -16.59 6.36
C LYS A 115 -26.42 -16.69 6.01
N LEU A 116 -26.01 -17.78 5.35
CA LEU A 116 -24.64 -17.96 4.89
C LEU A 116 -24.24 -16.88 3.87
N LEU A 117 -25.13 -16.49 2.97
CA LEU A 117 -24.85 -15.44 2.00
C LEU A 117 -24.74 -14.06 2.68
N MET A 118 -25.62 -13.75 3.64
CA MET A 118 -25.57 -12.52 4.42
C MET A 118 -24.25 -12.41 5.21
N ILE A 119 -23.88 -13.44 5.96
CA ILE A 119 -22.65 -13.47 6.74
C ILE A 119 -21.42 -13.46 5.80
N GLY A 120 -21.46 -14.24 4.72
CA GLY A 120 -20.40 -14.33 3.74
C GLY A 120 -20.09 -12.99 3.05
N SER A 121 -21.14 -12.21 2.74
CA SER A 121 -20.95 -10.87 2.15
C SER A 121 -20.22 -9.90 3.11
N ILE A 122 -20.53 -9.94 4.40
CA ILE A 122 -19.84 -9.14 5.42
C ILE A 122 -18.40 -9.60 5.59
N MET A 123 -18.17 -10.92 5.67
CA MET A 123 -16.81 -11.46 5.77
C MET A 123 -15.96 -11.07 4.57
N LEU A 124 -16.54 -11.07 3.36
CA LEU A 124 -15.87 -10.62 2.15
C LEU A 124 -15.49 -9.13 2.22
N LEU A 125 -16.39 -8.28 2.73
CA LEU A 125 -16.11 -6.85 2.95
C LEU A 125 -14.89 -6.68 3.86
N LEU A 126 -14.87 -7.31 5.03
CA LEU A 126 -13.74 -7.22 5.96
C LEU A 126 -12.43 -7.74 5.36
N ILE A 127 -12.48 -8.81 4.57
CA ILE A 127 -11.30 -9.34 3.87
C ILE A 127 -10.76 -8.33 2.87
N ILE A 128 -11.64 -7.71 2.08
CA ILE A 128 -11.24 -6.73 1.07
C ILE A 128 -10.66 -5.47 1.72
N GLU A 129 -11.23 -5.02 2.84
CA GLU A 129 -10.69 -3.88 3.60
C GLU A 129 -9.29 -4.16 4.15
N LEU A 130 -9.06 -5.34 4.74
CA LEU A 130 -7.73 -5.74 5.18
C LEU A 130 -6.71 -5.80 4.04
N LEU A 131 -7.12 -6.25 2.86
CA LEU A 131 -6.28 -6.25 1.66
C LEU A 131 -6.00 -4.83 1.17
N ASN A 132 -7.01 -3.95 1.15
CA ASN A 132 -6.84 -2.54 0.82
C ASN A 132 -5.82 -1.87 1.74
N SER A 133 -5.99 -2.00 3.05
CA SER A 133 -5.07 -1.46 4.07
C SER A 133 -3.64 -1.99 3.88
N SER A 134 -3.48 -3.27 3.51
CA SER A 134 -2.16 -3.85 3.25
C SER A 134 -1.48 -3.27 2.00
N ILE A 135 -2.25 -2.96 0.96
CA ILE A 135 -1.78 -2.29 -0.26
C ILE A 135 -1.34 -0.87 0.07
N GLU A 136 -2.16 -0.12 0.82
CA GLU A 136 -1.85 1.24 1.24
C GLU A 136 -0.57 1.31 2.07
N ALA A 137 -0.43 0.46 3.08
CA ALA A 137 0.78 0.36 3.89
C ALA A 137 2.03 0.01 3.06
N THR A 138 1.89 -0.83 2.03
CA THR A 138 2.99 -1.18 1.12
C THR A 138 3.41 0.01 0.27
N ILE A 139 2.45 0.76 -0.27
CA ILE A 139 2.69 1.95 -1.09
C ILE A 139 3.35 3.05 -0.25
N ASP A 140 2.84 3.32 0.94
CA ASP A 140 3.36 4.35 1.85
C ASP A 140 4.78 4.05 2.32
N ARG A 141 5.14 2.78 2.46
CA ARG A 141 6.52 2.35 2.70
C ARG A 141 7.46 2.68 1.55
N ILE A 142 6.98 2.65 0.30
CA ILE A 142 7.84 2.95 -0.87
C ILE A 142 8.16 4.45 -0.91
N SER A 143 7.16 5.31 -0.83
CA SER A 143 7.32 6.76 -0.80
C SER A 143 6.02 7.47 -0.47
N PHE A 144 6.10 8.52 0.35
CA PHE A 144 4.99 9.48 0.54
C PHE A 144 4.87 10.52 -0.58
N SER A 145 5.82 10.54 -1.55
CA SER A 145 5.73 11.45 -2.69
C SER A 145 4.61 11.01 -3.64
N HIS A 146 3.90 12.00 -4.21
CA HIS A 146 2.85 11.71 -5.19
C HIS A 146 3.43 11.04 -6.42
N HIS A 147 2.88 9.87 -6.77
CA HIS A 147 3.20 9.13 -7.98
C HIS A 147 1.92 8.54 -8.57
N ASP A 148 1.71 8.69 -9.88
CA ASP A 148 0.46 8.31 -10.56
C ASP A 148 0.10 6.81 -10.37
N LEU A 149 1.09 5.93 -10.43
CA LEU A 149 0.86 4.49 -10.23
C LEU A 149 0.49 4.17 -8.77
N SER A 150 1.10 4.86 -7.80
CA SER A 150 0.76 4.70 -6.38
C SER A 150 -0.66 5.16 -6.10
N LYS A 151 -1.05 6.32 -6.66
CA LYS A 151 -2.44 6.81 -6.60
C LYS A 151 -3.41 5.81 -7.21
N ARG A 152 -3.11 5.34 -8.43
CA ARG A 152 -3.96 4.36 -9.13
C ARG A 152 -4.15 3.07 -8.34
N ALA A 153 -3.11 2.56 -7.68
CA ALA A 153 -3.21 1.35 -6.87
C ALA A 153 -4.10 1.56 -5.64
N LYS A 154 -4.01 2.70 -4.95
CA LYS A 154 -4.91 3.06 -3.84
C LYS A 154 -6.35 3.24 -4.33
N ASP A 155 -6.56 3.93 -5.45
CA ASP A 155 -7.90 4.12 -6.04
C ASP A 155 -8.57 2.77 -6.38
N LEU A 156 -7.80 1.80 -6.91
CA LEU A 156 -8.30 0.45 -7.21
C LEU A 156 -8.66 -0.34 -5.94
N GLY A 157 -7.88 -0.22 -4.88
CA GLY A 157 -8.18 -0.81 -3.59
C GLY A 157 -9.49 -0.27 -3.01
N SER A 158 -9.64 1.06 -2.98
CA SER A 158 -10.89 1.72 -2.53
C SER A 158 -12.09 1.34 -3.39
N ALA A 159 -11.92 1.17 -4.71
CA ALA A 159 -13.00 0.71 -5.60
C ALA A 159 -13.43 -0.73 -5.26
N ALA A 160 -12.50 -1.61 -4.90
CA ALA A 160 -12.82 -2.97 -4.47
C ALA A 160 -13.64 -2.97 -3.16
N VAL A 161 -13.29 -2.12 -2.21
CA VAL A 161 -14.07 -1.92 -0.97
C VAL A 161 -15.48 -1.43 -1.30
N LEU A 162 -15.62 -0.44 -2.18
CA LEU A 162 -16.94 0.05 -2.60
C LEU A 162 -17.80 -1.06 -3.24
N CYS A 163 -17.21 -1.87 -4.12
CA CYS A 163 -17.92 -3.01 -4.73
C CYS A 163 -18.41 -4.02 -3.67
N SER A 164 -17.61 -4.30 -2.65
CA SER A 164 -18.01 -5.21 -1.56
C SER A 164 -19.09 -4.63 -0.66
N LEU A 165 -19.08 -3.32 -0.39
CA LEU A 165 -20.19 -2.63 0.30
C LEU A 165 -21.50 -2.72 -0.49
N VAL A 166 -21.44 -2.49 -1.80
CA VAL A 166 -22.62 -2.66 -2.68
C VAL A 166 -23.12 -4.10 -2.65
N PHE A 167 -22.22 -5.07 -2.64
CA PHE A 167 -22.61 -6.49 -2.54
C PHE A 167 -23.30 -6.80 -1.22
N VAL A 168 -22.80 -6.31 -0.08
CA VAL A 168 -23.48 -6.43 1.23
C VAL A 168 -24.88 -5.81 1.15
N PHE A 169 -24.99 -4.58 0.67
CA PHE A 169 -26.23 -3.84 0.56
C PHE A 169 -27.26 -4.61 -0.28
N VAL A 170 -26.91 -5.03 -1.49
CA VAL A 170 -27.77 -5.77 -2.40
C VAL A 170 -28.23 -7.10 -1.78
N THR A 171 -27.29 -7.81 -1.12
CA THR A 171 -27.59 -9.08 -0.44
C THR A 171 -28.65 -8.88 0.65
N TYR A 172 -28.43 -7.93 1.55
CA TYR A 172 -29.36 -7.67 2.66
C TYR A 172 -30.71 -7.17 2.19
N VAL A 173 -30.74 -6.20 1.28
CA VAL A 173 -31.98 -5.66 0.72
C VAL A 173 -32.77 -6.75 -0.02
N SER A 174 -32.11 -7.59 -0.82
CA SER A 174 -32.77 -8.64 -1.59
C SER A 174 -33.41 -9.72 -0.71
N ILE A 175 -32.77 -10.06 0.42
CA ILE A 175 -33.27 -11.07 1.34
C ILE A 175 -34.34 -10.50 2.25
N LEU A 176 -34.10 -9.31 2.82
CA LEU A 176 -34.99 -8.75 3.84
C LEU A 176 -36.25 -8.09 3.28
N LYS A 177 -36.25 -7.63 2.01
CA LYS A 177 -37.44 -6.98 1.39
C LYS A 177 -38.71 -7.80 1.46
N ARG A 178 -38.64 -9.13 1.63
CA ARG A 178 -39.83 -10.01 1.73
C ARG A 178 -40.49 -9.96 3.12
N PHE A 179 -39.88 -9.33 4.09
CA PHE A 179 -40.41 -9.20 5.46
C PHE A 179 -41.04 -7.83 5.72
N PHE A 180 -40.94 -6.92 4.76
CA PHE A 180 -41.51 -5.59 4.77
C PHE A 180 -42.43 -5.36 3.56
#